data_7b5cf4baa3862de6f6b9e4373bec842e
#
_entry.id   7b5cf4baa3862de6f6b9e4373bec842e
#
_cell.length_a   1.000
_cell.length_b   1.000
_cell.length_c   1.000
_cell.angle_alpha   90.00
_cell.angle_beta   90.00
_cell.angle_gamma   90.00
#
_symmetry.space_group_name_H-M   'P 1'
#
loop_
_entity.id
_entity.type
_entity.pdbx_description
1 polymer ?
#
loop_
_entity_poly.entity_id
_entity_poly.type
_entity_poly.pdbx_seq_one_letter_code
_entity_poly.pdbx_strand_id
1 'polypeptide(L)'
;MKRYYSIFLLSFFLGACQDSLKEGFGYLQFSSVELNKTVIPTSKATGETTEKIALDLIRDGEVIRHVDDWTSLKGESLLLPTGTYVVKAYSADKDVHAVGFEGKAYYAGQTDVKVEKDVVKPVEVSCKLAQCMVSVKYSDNFKENFKAYSCEVKNQYGSVEFVQDESRSAYFPAADLIATLSLTNTDNKSFTLGKSITDVQAQYHYSIKYDVTNEGTGDFNITVDQTTHNYIVSIVVPLTSDADPALHTREANAWGQFAYIYGTSDLSSETDPIEFQYKKADGTEWVTVAATLGDNGVYSAKTAQLDFGTTYHYRIACGAKVGAMSVFTTEDFQEVPNLNFDTWTQSGKNWYANADAADSYWASGNSGVTSFLAGSRDPITVRVEGDEAYRGYAAKMSTITGVTLVTSAAGNLFIGTYKTNMTNPAASVSFGRPYTGARPVKLSGYYKYEPHETNEGSVPSVEELPMDECNIYIRLWDADDNEIGFGEFVGKEEVTTYTRFEIDVKYSDETAKPAKMTIVATSSRYGGDFSGSKVVGRVGAGSTLWVDEFELTYYK
;
A
#
# COMPACT_ATOMS: atom_id res chain seq x y z
N MET A 1 -1.32 45.76 -30.53
CA MET A 1 -0.07 46.59 -30.69
C MET A 1 0.64 46.64 -29.37
N LYS A 2 1.94 46.44 -29.42
CA LYS A 2 2.99 46.51 -28.40
C LYS A 2 3.23 45.30 -27.53
N ARG A 3 4.18 44.51 -27.99
CA ARG A 3 5.01 43.55 -27.26
C ARG A 3 5.92 44.28 -26.27
N TYR A 4 6.04 43.78 -25.04
CA TYR A 4 7.15 44.14 -24.15
C TYR A 4 8.00 42.90 -23.90
N TYR A 5 9.22 42.93 -24.40
CA TYR A 5 10.33 42.07 -24.00
C TYR A 5 10.89 42.62 -22.70
N SER A 6 10.90 41.81 -21.63
CA SER A 6 11.70 42.12 -20.45
C SER A 6 12.96 41.27 -20.46
N ILE A 7 14.05 41.99 -20.76
CA ILE A 7 15.42 41.49 -20.60
C ILE A 7 15.73 41.53 -19.10
N PHE A 8 15.99 40.39 -18.48
CA PHE A 8 16.52 40.32 -17.11
C PHE A 8 18.06 40.35 -17.18
N LEU A 9 18.61 41.43 -16.67
CA LEU A 9 20.05 41.69 -16.51
C LEU A 9 20.55 40.87 -15.31
N LEU A 10 21.47 39.94 -15.53
CA LEU A 10 22.14 39.15 -14.51
C LEU A 10 23.27 40.00 -13.89
N SER A 11 23.07 40.55 -12.69
CA SER A 11 24.11 41.18 -11.90
C SER A 11 24.92 40.13 -11.13
N PHE A 12 26.19 40.03 -11.48
CA PHE A 12 27.21 39.28 -10.76
C PHE A 12 27.44 39.87 -9.37
N PHE A 13 27.21 39.10 -8.32
CA PHE A 13 27.84 39.33 -7.02
C PHE A 13 28.97 38.30 -6.85
N LEU A 14 30.20 38.80 -6.92
CA LEU A 14 31.40 38.11 -6.50
C LEU A 14 31.48 38.18 -4.98
N GLY A 15 31.26 37.07 -4.31
CA GLY A 15 31.55 36.83 -2.89
C GLY A 15 32.25 35.48 -2.76
N ALA A 16 33.56 35.52 -2.53
CA ALA A 16 34.41 34.35 -2.43
C ALA A 16 34.10 33.52 -1.19
N CYS A 17 33.83 32.22 -1.40
CA CYS A 17 34.31 31.15 -0.55
C CYS A 17 34.64 29.97 -1.46
N GLN A 18 35.94 29.70 -1.59
CA GLN A 18 36.49 28.57 -2.30
C GLN A 18 36.26 27.31 -1.48
N ASP A 19 35.40 26.43 -2.00
CA ASP A 19 35.67 24.99 -2.11
C ASP A 19 34.88 24.47 -3.31
N SER A 20 35.45 24.73 -4.50
CA SER A 20 34.92 24.21 -5.75
C SER A 20 35.27 22.72 -5.83
N LEU A 21 34.31 21.86 -5.53
CA LEU A 21 34.22 20.59 -6.23
C LEU A 21 34.21 20.93 -7.71
N LYS A 22 35.29 20.66 -8.44
CA LYS A 22 35.36 20.79 -9.89
C LYS A 22 34.37 19.78 -10.45
N GLU A 23 33.10 20.18 -10.63
CA GLU A 23 32.13 19.40 -11.38
C GLU A 23 32.71 19.23 -12.79
N GLY A 24 33.07 18.01 -13.13
CA GLY A 24 33.41 17.66 -14.51
C GLY A 24 32.14 17.62 -15.34
N PHE A 25 32.26 17.63 -16.65
CA PHE A 25 31.17 17.44 -17.59
C PHE A 25 31.40 16.16 -18.36
N GLY A 26 30.32 15.48 -18.70
CA GLY A 26 30.28 14.31 -19.59
C GLY A 26 29.11 14.41 -20.54
N TYR A 27 28.89 13.38 -21.35
CA TYR A 27 27.85 13.40 -22.37
C TYR A 27 26.89 12.23 -22.19
N LEU A 28 25.58 12.48 -22.32
CA LEU A 28 24.56 11.48 -22.56
C LEU A 28 24.19 11.46 -24.03
N GLN A 29 24.16 10.24 -24.59
CA GLN A 29 23.72 10.03 -25.97
C GLN A 29 22.53 9.07 -25.97
N PHE A 30 21.38 9.54 -26.42
CA PHE A 30 20.16 8.75 -26.50
C PHE A 30 20.20 7.84 -27.71
N SER A 31 20.36 6.51 -27.47
CA SER A 31 20.53 5.50 -28.51
C SER A 31 19.21 4.90 -28.94
N SER A 32 18.36 4.51 -27.97
CA SER A 32 17.05 3.92 -28.25
C SER A 32 16.07 4.15 -27.10
N VAL A 33 14.79 4.26 -27.46
CA VAL A 33 13.66 4.06 -26.57
C VAL A 33 12.82 2.95 -27.19
N GLU A 34 12.77 1.79 -26.52
CA GLU A 34 12.07 0.61 -27.01
C GLU A 34 10.73 0.46 -26.31
N LEU A 35 9.67 0.18 -27.08
CA LEU A 35 8.38 -0.22 -26.56
C LEU A 35 8.32 -1.75 -26.48
N ASN A 36 8.29 -2.28 -25.27
CA ASN A 36 8.08 -3.70 -25.06
C ASN A 36 6.59 -4.02 -25.16
N LYS A 37 6.16 -4.48 -26.34
CA LYS A 37 4.77 -4.82 -26.67
C LYS A 37 4.41 -6.28 -26.35
N THR A 38 5.16 -6.99 -25.51
CA THR A 38 5.10 -8.45 -25.31
C THR A 38 3.83 -8.99 -24.66
N VAL A 39 2.76 -8.23 -24.46
CA VAL A 39 1.56 -8.66 -23.72
C VAL A 39 0.29 -8.67 -24.56
N ILE A 40 0.34 -8.80 -25.88
CA ILE A 40 -0.88 -8.79 -26.69
C ILE A 40 -1.03 -10.06 -27.52
N PRO A 41 -2.04 -10.92 -27.23
CA PRO A 41 -2.59 -11.79 -28.28
C PRO A 41 -3.29 -10.88 -29.29
N THR A 42 -2.74 -10.79 -30.45
CA THR A 42 -3.21 -9.94 -31.54
C THR A 42 -4.62 -10.31 -31.98
N SER A 43 -5.61 -9.52 -31.62
CA SER A 43 -6.68 -9.22 -32.57
C SER A 43 -6.13 -8.11 -33.47
N LYS A 44 -6.13 -8.32 -34.78
CA LYS A 44 -5.57 -7.47 -35.82
C LYS A 44 -5.70 -5.96 -35.53
N ALA A 45 -4.65 -5.34 -35.00
CA ALA A 45 -4.48 -3.91 -35.10
C ALA A 45 -3.92 -3.60 -36.48
N THR A 46 -4.78 -3.28 -37.41
CA THR A 46 -4.40 -2.68 -38.70
C THR A 46 -4.16 -1.20 -38.46
N GLY A 47 -2.91 -0.82 -38.39
CA GLY A 47 -2.47 0.58 -38.33
C GLY A 47 -1.35 0.77 -37.31
N GLU A 48 -0.10 0.84 -37.77
CA GLU A 48 1.02 1.39 -37.00
C GLU A 48 0.79 2.88 -36.75
N THR A 49 0.11 3.23 -35.70
CA THR A 49 0.30 4.55 -35.11
C THR A 49 1.59 4.48 -34.31
N THR A 50 2.61 5.17 -34.76
CA THR A 50 3.86 5.36 -34.01
C THR A 50 3.51 6.05 -32.70
N GLU A 51 3.61 5.32 -31.59
CA GLU A 51 3.42 5.85 -30.24
C GLU A 51 4.44 6.99 -30.02
N LYS A 52 3.94 8.19 -29.72
CA LYS A 52 4.80 9.32 -29.39
C LYS A 52 5.25 9.19 -27.94
N ILE A 53 6.55 9.19 -27.70
CA ILE A 53 7.13 9.00 -26.38
C ILE A 53 7.79 10.31 -25.92
N ALA A 54 7.34 10.85 -24.81
CA ALA A 54 7.99 11.93 -24.09
C ALA A 54 9.15 11.41 -23.24
N LEU A 55 10.10 12.28 -22.95
CA LEU A 55 11.26 11.95 -22.13
C LEU A 55 11.54 13.09 -21.15
N ASP A 56 11.72 12.71 -19.87
CA ASP A 56 12.20 13.56 -18.80
C ASP A 56 13.60 13.15 -18.38
N LEU A 57 14.50 14.10 -18.29
CA LEU A 57 15.80 13.97 -17.64
C LEU A 57 15.70 14.59 -16.25
N ILE A 58 15.94 13.80 -15.22
CA ILE A 58 15.72 14.15 -13.81
C ILE A 58 17.06 14.10 -13.07
N ARG A 59 17.36 15.12 -12.27
CA ARG A 59 18.49 15.17 -11.33
C ARG A 59 17.99 15.65 -9.97
N ASP A 60 18.37 14.95 -8.92
CA ASP A 60 18.01 15.28 -7.53
C ASP A 60 16.48 15.45 -7.32
N GLY A 61 15.68 14.68 -8.07
CA GLY A 61 14.22 14.70 -8.02
C GLY A 61 13.57 15.80 -8.89
N GLU A 62 14.34 16.66 -9.53
CA GLU A 62 13.83 17.74 -10.39
C GLU A 62 13.99 17.42 -11.87
N VAL A 63 12.97 17.70 -12.67
CA VAL A 63 13.05 17.59 -14.14
C VAL A 63 13.88 18.76 -14.67
N ILE A 64 15.10 18.45 -15.10
CA ILE A 64 16.03 19.45 -15.66
C ILE A 64 15.87 19.63 -17.16
N ARG A 65 15.27 18.66 -17.84
CA ARG A 65 14.92 18.73 -19.27
C ARG A 65 13.73 17.82 -19.57
N HIS A 66 12.77 18.36 -20.29
CA HIS A 66 11.62 17.66 -20.86
C HIS A 66 11.62 17.78 -22.38
N VAL A 67 11.23 16.71 -23.07
CA VAL A 67 10.93 16.71 -24.50
C VAL A 67 9.65 15.90 -24.77
N ASP A 68 8.75 16.47 -25.57
CA ASP A 68 7.49 15.82 -25.95
C ASP A 68 7.68 14.62 -26.89
N ASP A 69 8.81 14.54 -27.56
CA ASP A 69 9.17 13.45 -28.47
C ASP A 69 10.67 13.15 -28.37
N TRP A 70 11.00 11.98 -27.82
CA TRP A 70 12.37 11.55 -27.61
C TRP A 70 13.18 11.48 -28.92
N THR A 71 12.53 11.29 -30.06
CA THR A 71 13.21 11.21 -31.36
C THR A 71 13.97 12.49 -31.71
N SER A 72 13.58 13.60 -31.10
CA SER A 72 14.31 14.88 -31.22
C SER A 72 15.71 14.85 -30.58
N LEU A 73 15.96 13.91 -29.66
CA LEU A 73 17.26 13.70 -29.01
C LEU A 73 18.05 12.54 -29.61
N LYS A 74 17.47 11.80 -30.57
CA LYS A 74 18.10 10.62 -31.13
C LYS A 74 19.41 10.97 -31.85
N GLY A 75 20.51 10.41 -31.35
CA GLY A 75 21.84 10.66 -31.87
C GLY A 75 22.49 11.96 -31.41
N GLU A 76 21.78 12.79 -30.63
CA GLU A 76 22.37 13.97 -30.00
C GLU A 76 23.19 13.57 -28.77
N SER A 77 24.26 14.33 -28.52
CA SER A 77 25.07 14.22 -27.30
C SER A 77 24.80 15.41 -26.40
N LEU A 78 24.19 15.17 -25.26
CA LEU A 78 23.82 16.18 -24.27
C LEU A 78 24.95 16.36 -23.25
N LEU A 79 25.59 17.52 -23.20
CA LEU A 79 26.62 17.88 -22.23
C LEU A 79 25.97 18.15 -20.86
N LEU A 80 26.37 17.40 -19.84
CA LEU A 80 25.82 17.48 -18.48
C LEU A 80 26.93 17.46 -17.44
N PRO A 81 26.73 18.11 -16.26
CA PRO A 81 27.61 17.92 -15.11
C PRO A 81 27.70 16.46 -14.69
N THR A 82 28.85 16.04 -14.17
CA THR A 82 29.01 14.68 -13.62
C THR A 82 28.02 14.44 -12.47
N GLY A 83 27.45 13.25 -12.42
CA GLY A 83 26.45 12.88 -11.41
C GLY A 83 25.52 11.77 -11.86
N THR A 84 24.57 11.42 -11.01
CA THR A 84 23.53 10.44 -11.33
C THR A 84 22.27 11.16 -11.82
N TYR A 85 21.69 10.62 -12.87
CA TYR A 85 20.48 11.11 -13.50
C TYR A 85 19.49 9.97 -13.66
N VAL A 86 18.21 10.28 -13.61
CA VAL A 86 17.14 9.36 -14.01
C VAL A 86 16.60 9.82 -15.36
N VAL A 87 16.56 8.92 -16.33
CA VAL A 87 15.90 9.14 -17.61
C VAL A 87 14.58 8.41 -17.59
N LYS A 88 13.46 9.15 -17.63
CA LYS A 88 12.11 8.63 -17.64
C LYS A 88 11.50 8.84 -19.02
N ALA A 89 10.97 7.78 -19.64
CA ALA A 89 10.28 7.84 -20.91
C ALA A 89 8.85 7.34 -20.76
N TYR A 90 7.88 7.98 -21.42
CA TYR A 90 6.46 7.61 -21.28
C TYR A 90 5.62 8.06 -22.48
N SER A 91 4.45 7.44 -22.65
CA SER A 91 3.50 7.81 -23.71
C SER A 91 3.12 9.28 -23.62
N ALA A 92 3.50 10.07 -24.62
CA ALA A 92 3.12 11.47 -24.72
C ALA A 92 1.62 11.62 -24.98
N ASP A 93 1.05 12.72 -24.51
CA ASP A 93 -0.37 13.07 -24.74
C ASP A 93 -1.39 12.04 -24.23
N LYS A 94 -0.98 11.12 -23.31
CA LYS A 94 -1.84 10.13 -22.68
C LYS A 94 -1.79 10.22 -21.17
N ASP A 95 -2.88 9.79 -20.54
CA ASP A 95 -3.00 9.71 -19.09
C ASP A 95 -2.79 8.26 -18.63
N VAL A 96 -1.90 8.04 -17.67
CA VAL A 96 -1.67 6.72 -17.04
C VAL A 96 -2.93 6.20 -16.35
N HIS A 97 -3.81 7.09 -15.90
CA HIS A 97 -5.08 6.78 -15.27
C HIS A 97 -6.26 6.63 -16.26
N ALA A 98 -6.00 6.74 -17.55
CA ALA A 98 -7.04 6.58 -18.53
C ALA A 98 -7.61 5.14 -18.55
N VAL A 99 -8.93 5.03 -18.53
CA VAL A 99 -9.67 3.77 -18.60
C VAL A 99 -10.41 3.70 -19.93
N GLY A 100 -10.43 2.54 -20.59
CA GLY A 100 -11.21 2.34 -21.80
C GLY A 100 -10.57 1.41 -22.82
N PHE A 101 -11.24 1.29 -23.96
CA PHE A 101 -10.77 0.51 -25.10
C PHE A 101 -9.63 1.21 -25.85
N GLU A 102 -9.40 0.89 -27.09
CA GLU A 102 -8.30 1.34 -27.95
C GLU A 102 -7.87 2.81 -27.75
N GLY A 103 -6.57 3.07 -27.90
CA GLY A 103 -5.99 4.40 -27.76
C GLY A 103 -5.68 4.81 -26.31
N LYS A 104 -6.00 3.98 -25.32
CA LYS A 104 -5.77 4.24 -23.89
C LYS A 104 -4.49 3.60 -23.34
N ALA A 105 -3.82 2.75 -24.09
CA ALA A 105 -2.56 2.13 -23.67
C ALA A 105 -1.50 3.19 -23.31
N TYR A 106 -0.96 3.10 -22.10
CA TYR A 106 0.10 3.97 -21.60
C TYR A 106 1.36 3.15 -21.32
N TYR A 107 2.46 3.52 -21.94
CA TYR A 107 3.76 2.89 -21.76
C TYR A 107 4.67 3.80 -20.96
N ALA A 108 5.44 3.24 -20.04
CA ALA A 108 6.43 3.99 -19.28
C ALA A 108 7.65 3.11 -18.97
N GLY A 109 8.79 3.77 -18.79
CA GLY A 109 10.03 3.16 -18.36
C GLY A 109 11.01 4.20 -17.85
N GLN A 110 11.96 3.76 -17.04
CA GLN A 110 13.03 4.63 -16.57
C GLN A 110 14.34 3.86 -16.49
N THR A 111 15.45 4.60 -16.53
CA THR A 111 16.79 4.06 -16.33
C THR A 111 17.64 5.09 -15.58
N ASP A 112 18.44 4.58 -14.65
CA ASP A 112 19.43 5.40 -13.96
C ASP A 112 20.71 5.44 -14.79
N VAL A 113 21.28 6.61 -14.92
CA VAL A 113 22.51 6.80 -15.68
C VAL A 113 23.49 7.69 -14.92
N LYS A 114 24.73 7.25 -14.84
CA LYS A 114 25.82 8.01 -14.25
C LYS A 114 26.61 8.72 -15.32
N VAL A 115 26.63 10.04 -15.30
CA VAL A 115 27.47 10.88 -16.17
C VAL A 115 28.85 11.00 -15.55
N GLU A 116 29.86 10.56 -16.29
CA GLU A 116 31.28 10.59 -15.89
C GLU A 116 32.04 11.60 -16.74
N LYS A 117 33.08 12.19 -16.16
CA LYS A 117 33.86 13.25 -16.81
C LYS A 117 34.45 12.77 -18.14
N ASP A 118 34.25 13.55 -19.18
CA ASP A 118 34.77 13.35 -20.55
C ASP A 118 34.33 12.00 -21.18
N VAL A 119 33.26 11.37 -20.67
CA VAL A 119 32.72 10.11 -21.18
C VAL A 119 31.39 10.37 -21.90
N VAL A 120 31.21 9.73 -23.06
CA VAL A 120 29.92 9.64 -23.74
C VAL A 120 29.21 8.38 -23.27
N LYS A 121 28.08 8.55 -22.57
CA LYS A 121 27.28 7.44 -22.03
C LYS A 121 26.05 7.21 -22.91
N PRO A 122 25.93 6.04 -23.58
CA PRO A 122 24.69 5.70 -24.28
C PRO A 122 23.56 5.43 -23.28
N VAL A 123 22.36 5.87 -23.64
CA VAL A 123 21.13 5.70 -22.85
C VAL A 123 20.13 4.91 -23.68
N GLU A 124 19.63 3.83 -23.08
CA GLU A 124 18.56 3.00 -23.61
C GLU A 124 17.45 2.92 -22.56
N VAL A 125 16.20 3.17 -22.96
CA VAL A 125 15.04 3.08 -22.08
C VAL A 125 14.04 2.08 -22.68
N SER A 126 13.67 1.07 -21.89
CA SER A 126 12.61 0.12 -22.26
C SER A 126 11.30 0.52 -21.58
N CYS A 127 10.33 0.94 -22.38
CA CYS A 127 8.99 1.28 -21.90
C CYS A 127 8.07 0.05 -21.94
N LYS A 128 7.42 -0.23 -20.82
CA LYS A 128 6.47 -1.32 -20.67
C LYS A 128 5.07 -0.74 -20.48
N LEU A 129 4.03 -1.55 -20.72
CA LEU A 129 2.67 -1.14 -20.42
C LEU A 129 2.52 -0.89 -18.92
N ALA A 130 2.19 0.33 -18.51
CA ALA A 130 2.01 0.71 -17.10
C ALA A 130 0.60 0.41 -16.56
N GLN A 131 -0.25 -0.18 -17.37
CA GLN A 131 -1.63 -0.56 -17.09
C GLN A 131 -1.79 -2.08 -17.19
N CYS A 132 -2.93 -2.60 -16.73
CA CYS A 132 -3.39 -3.94 -17.08
C CYS A 132 -4.37 -3.88 -18.25
N MET A 133 -4.60 -5.03 -18.88
CA MET A 133 -5.63 -5.23 -19.88
C MET A 133 -6.73 -6.12 -19.31
N VAL A 134 -7.99 -5.86 -19.67
CA VAL A 134 -9.14 -6.68 -19.30
C VAL A 134 -9.94 -7.04 -20.55
N SER A 135 -10.31 -8.29 -20.64
CA SER A 135 -11.30 -8.77 -21.63
C SER A 135 -12.37 -9.60 -20.94
N VAL A 136 -13.59 -9.55 -21.46
CA VAL A 136 -14.71 -10.35 -20.98
C VAL A 136 -15.13 -11.31 -22.08
N LYS A 137 -15.36 -12.57 -21.73
CA LYS A 137 -15.79 -13.62 -22.66
C LYS A 137 -16.94 -14.39 -22.05
N TYR A 138 -17.91 -14.72 -22.90
CA TYR A 138 -19.05 -15.53 -22.56
C TYR A 138 -18.96 -16.86 -23.31
N SER A 139 -19.15 -17.99 -22.64
CA SER A 139 -19.18 -19.30 -23.30
C SER A 139 -20.41 -19.43 -24.21
N ASP A 140 -20.40 -20.36 -25.16
CA ASP A 140 -21.55 -20.60 -26.02
C ASP A 140 -22.74 -21.10 -25.20
N ASN A 141 -22.52 -21.94 -24.21
CA ASN A 141 -23.51 -22.39 -23.27
C ASN A 141 -24.13 -21.22 -22.48
N PHE A 142 -23.30 -20.23 -22.05
CA PHE A 142 -23.82 -19.01 -21.42
C PHE A 142 -24.75 -18.22 -22.35
N LYS A 143 -24.35 -18.02 -23.61
CA LYS A 143 -25.12 -17.24 -24.62
C LYS A 143 -26.48 -17.88 -24.96
N GLU A 144 -26.56 -19.21 -24.91
CA GLU A 144 -27.79 -19.95 -25.15
C GLU A 144 -28.82 -19.79 -24.03
N ASN A 145 -28.36 -19.52 -22.79
CA ASN A 145 -29.19 -19.50 -21.60
C ASN A 145 -29.62 -18.10 -21.14
N PHE A 146 -29.00 -17.05 -21.66
CA PHE A 146 -29.31 -15.66 -21.28
C PHE A 146 -29.67 -14.80 -22.50
N LYS A 147 -30.81 -14.06 -22.40
CA LYS A 147 -31.32 -13.20 -23.48
C LYS A 147 -30.55 -11.89 -23.61
N ALA A 148 -30.16 -11.32 -22.48
CA ALA A 148 -29.42 -10.07 -22.41
C ALA A 148 -28.38 -10.15 -21.26
N TYR A 149 -27.19 -9.63 -21.51
CA TYR A 149 -26.13 -9.59 -20.54
C TYR A 149 -25.10 -8.52 -20.93
N SER A 150 -24.49 -7.90 -19.90
CA SER A 150 -23.32 -7.06 -20.02
C SER A 150 -22.50 -7.17 -18.74
N CYS A 151 -21.20 -6.90 -18.84
CA CYS A 151 -20.31 -6.85 -17.69
C CYS A 151 -19.69 -5.46 -17.60
N GLU A 152 -19.99 -4.72 -16.53
CA GLU A 152 -19.24 -3.54 -16.17
C GLU A 152 -17.99 -3.96 -15.38
N VAL A 153 -16.82 -3.53 -15.85
CA VAL A 153 -15.57 -3.64 -15.09
C VAL A 153 -15.13 -2.25 -14.67
N LYS A 154 -14.88 -2.06 -13.40
CA LYS A 154 -14.48 -0.76 -12.84
C LYS A 154 -13.35 -0.87 -11.85
N ASN A 155 -12.62 0.23 -11.67
CA ASN A 155 -11.74 0.50 -10.52
C ASN A 155 -11.93 1.96 -10.07
N GLN A 156 -11.08 2.43 -9.16
CA GLN A 156 -11.14 3.82 -8.67
C GLN A 156 -10.96 4.90 -9.76
N TYR A 157 -10.41 4.55 -10.93
CA TYR A 157 -10.12 5.50 -12.02
C TYR A 157 -11.21 5.55 -13.11
N GLY A 158 -12.12 4.58 -13.14
CA GLY A 158 -13.23 4.58 -14.09
C GLY A 158 -13.80 3.19 -14.37
N SER A 159 -14.76 3.14 -15.30
CA SER A 159 -15.41 1.89 -15.68
C SER A 159 -15.51 1.71 -17.20
N VAL A 160 -15.64 0.45 -17.61
CA VAL A 160 -15.90 0.03 -19.00
C VAL A 160 -16.99 -1.02 -19.00
N GLU A 161 -18.00 -0.85 -19.86
CA GLU A 161 -19.02 -1.84 -20.09
C GLU A 161 -18.67 -2.73 -21.28
N PHE A 162 -18.62 -4.04 -21.02
CA PHE A 162 -18.45 -5.09 -22.01
C PHE A 162 -19.82 -5.67 -22.36
N VAL A 163 -20.38 -5.25 -23.49
CA VAL A 163 -21.66 -5.73 -24.01
C VAL A 163 -21.50 -7.12 -24.64
N GLN A 164 -22.62 -7.73 -25.06
CA GLN A 164 -22.72 -9.12 -25.54
C GLN A 164 -21.65 -9.53 -26.57
N ASP A 165 -21.38 -8.70 -27.56
CA ASP A 165 -20.45 -9.02 -28.66
C ASP A 165 -19.13 -8.26 -28.58
N GLU A 166 -18.82 -7.65 -27.44
CA GLU A 166 -17.57 -6.94 -27.27
C GLU A 166 -16.38 -7.93 -27.20
N SER A 167 -15.47 -7.79 -28.14
CA SER A 167 -14.30 -8.66 -28.27
C SER A 167 -12.98 -7.96 -27.95
N ARG A 168 -12.99 -6.62 -27.79
CA ARG A 168 -11.81 -5.83 -27.50
C ARG A 168 -11.40 -5.98 -26.05
N SER A 169 -10.13 -5.75 -25.79
CA SER A 169 -9.61 -5.57 -24.43
C SER A 169 -9.61 -4.09 -24.06
N ALA A 170 -10.00 -3.77 -22.83
CA ALA A 170 -9.88 -2.44 -22.26
C ALA A 170 -8.62 -2.32 -21.40
N TYR A 171 -8.10 -1.10 -21.28
CA TYR A 171 -6.96 -0.76 -20.45
C TYR A 171 -7.44 -0.13 -19.15
N PHE A 172 -6.82 -0.53 -18.04
CA PHE A 172 -7.08 -0.01 -16.72
C PHE A 172 -5.75 0.26 -15.99
N PRO A 173 -5.63 1.33 -15.20
CA PRO A 173 -4.56 1.43 -14.23
C PRO A 173 -4.50 0.18 -13.35
N ALA A 174 -3.29 -0.23 -12.93
CA ALA A 174 -3.09 -1.39 -12.07
C ALA A 174 -3.62 -1.09 -10.66
N ALA A 175 -4.87 -1.40 -10.45
CA ALA A 175 -5.61 -1.30 -9.19
C ALA A 175 -6.70 -2.37 -9.19
N ASP A 176 -7.18 -2.74 -8.02
CA ASP A 176 -8.23 -3.75 -7.86
C ASP A 176 -9.42 -3.47 -8.77
N LEU A 177 -9.91 -4.52 -9.40
CA LEU A 177 -11.01 -4.45 -10.36
C LEU A 177 -12.26 -5.07 -9.75
N ILE A 178 -13.41 -4.50 -10.09
CA ILE A 178 -14.72 -5.05 -9.80
C ILE A 178 -15.42 -5.32 -11.13
N ALA A 179 -15.76 -6.58 -11.36
CA ALA A 179 -16.55 -7.00 -12.51
C ALA A 179 -17.99 -7.25 -12.05
N THR A 180 -18.95 -6.49 -12.58
CA THR A 180 -20.38 -6.64 -12.31
C THR A 180 -21.08 -7.12 -13.56
N LEU A 181 -21.51 -8.37 -13.55
CA LEU A 181 -22.32 -8.98 -14.61
C LEU A 181 -23.79 -8.67 -14.36
N SER A 182 -24.43 -8.00 -15.32
CA SER A 182 -25.90 -7.83 -15.38
C SER A 182 -26.45 -8.77 -16.43
N LEU A 183 -27.47 -9.52 -16.10
CA LEU A 183 -28.01 -10.52 -17.01
C LEU A 183 -29.53 -10.73 -16.86
N THR A 184 -30.18 -11.18 -17.94
CA THR A 184 -31.59 -11.56 -17.98
C THR A 184 -31.71 -12.96 -18.56
N ASN A 185 -32.30 -13.87 -17.82
CA ASN A 185 -32.48 -15.25 -18.25
C ASN A 185 -33.65 -15.40 -19.24
N THR A 186 -33.86 -16.61 -19.73
CA THR A 186 -34.96 -16.95 -20.67
C THR A 186 -36.33 -16.69 -20.10
N ASP A 187 -36.50 -16.68 -18.78
CA ASP A 187 -37.78 -16.42 -18.09
C ASP A 187 -38.04 -14.92 -17.82
N ASN A 188 -37.22 -14.02 -18.39
CA ASN A 188 -37.25 -12.57 -18.19
C ASN A 188 -36.95 -12.11 -16.76
N LYS A 189 -36.28 -12.94 -15.97
CA LYS A 189 -35.74 -12.52 -14.66
C LYS A 189 -34.35 -11.92 -14.85
N SER A 190 -34.16 -10.71 -14.33
CA SER A 190 -32.87 -10.03 -14.35
C SER A 190 -32.18 -10.11 -12.98
N PHE A 191 -30.87 -10.28 -12.98
CA PHE A 191 -30.05 -10.28 -11.79
C PHE A 191 -28.60 -9.84 -12.09
N THR A 192 -27.86 -9.50 -11.05
CA THR A 192 -26.46 -9.07 -11.16
C THR A 192 -25.56 -9.95 -10.31
N LEU A 193 -24.33 -10.16 -10.78
CA LEU A 193 -23.28 -10.88 -10.07
C LEU A 193 -22.02 -10.03 -10.03
N GLY A 194 -21.49 -9.75 -8.84
CA GLY A 194 -20.26 -9.01 -8.65
C GLY A 194 -19.06 -9.92 -8.37
N LYS A 195 -17.89 -9.56 -8.91
CA LYS A 195 -16.62 -10.21 -8.61
C LYS A 195 -15.52 -9.17 -8.46
N SER A 196 -14.85 -9.19 -7.31
CA SER A 196 -13.61 -8.43 -7.09
C SER A 196 -12.41 -9.24 -7.57
N ILE A 197 -11.47 -8.58 -8.22
CA ILE A 197 -10.17 -9.11 -8.66
C ILE A 197 -9.13 -8.23 -8.00
N THR A 198 -8.44 -8.78 -7.01
CA THR A 198 -7.42 -8.09 -6.20
C THR A 198 -6.02 -8.34 -6.73
N ASP A 199 -5.05 -7.58 -6.23
CA ASP A 199 -3.64 -7.69 -6.62
C ASP A 199 -3.39 -7.52 -8.12
N VAL A 200 -4.14 -6.62 -8.73
CA VAL A 200 -4.04 -6.34 -10.16
C VAL A 200 -2.72 -5.67 -10.48
N GLN A 201 -1.95 -6.29 -11.36
CA GLN A 201 -0.62 -5.83 -11.72
C GLN A 201 -0.58 -5.27 -13.14
N ALA A 202 0.27 -4.25 -13.35
CA ALA A 202 0.58 -3.75 -14.67
C ALA A 202 1.20 -4.84 -15.56
N GLN A 203 1.03 -4.72 -16.87
CA GLN A 203 1.52 -5.68 -17.88
C GLN A 203 0.77 -7.02 -17.93
N TYR A 204 -0.25 -7.24 -17.08
CA TYR A 204 -1.05 -8.45 -17.08
C TYR A 204 -2.34 -8.28 -17.87
N HIS A 205 -2.82 -9.38 -18.46
CA HIS A 205 -4.11 -9.47 -19.13
C HIS A 205 -5.05 -10.32 -18.29
N TYR A 206 -6.11 -9.71 -17.79
CA TYR A 206 -7.18 -10.36 -17.02
C TYR A 206 -8.30 -10.76 -17.96
N SER A 207 -8.42 -12.05 -18.23
CA SER A 207 -9.49 -12.60 -19.08
C SER A 207 -10.62 -13.17 -18.22
N ILE A 208 -11.69 -12.41 -18.06
CA ILE A 208 -12.90 -12.81 -17.31
C ILE A 208 -13.75 -13.68 -18.22
N LYS A 209 -14.03 -14.91 -17.80
CA LYS A 209 -14.83 -15.87 -18.56
C LYS A 209 -16.07 -16.23 -17.77
N TYR A 210 -17.24 -16.02 -18.37
CA TYR A 210 -18.52 -16.44 -17.84
C TYR A 210 -18.99 -17.73 -18.51
N ASP A 211 -19.40 -18.69 -17.69
CA ASP A 211 -20.00 -19.96 -18.11
C ASP A 211 -21.24 -20.24 -17.25
N VAL A 212 -21.97 -21.29 -17.50
CA VAL A 212 -23.16 -21.70 -16.75
C VAL A 212 -23.00 -23.09 -16.14
N THR A 213 -23.69 -23.31 -15.01
CA THR A 213 -23.82 -24.63 -14.39
C THR A 213 -25.27 -24.99 -14.18
N ASN A 214 -25.57 -26.27 -14.33
CA ASN A 214 -26.88 -26.86 -13.99
C ASN A 214 -27.05 -27.11 -12.49
N GLU A 215 -25.96 -27.04 -11.72
CA GLU A 215 -25.96 -27.20 -10.28
C GLU A 215 -26.05 -25.81 -9.65
N GLY A 216 -27.13 -25.48 -8.97
CA GLY A 216 -27.49 -24.14 -8.45
C GLY A 216 -26.47 -23.38 -7.57
N THR A 217 -25.20 -23.72 -7.66
CA THR A 217 -24.06 -23.06 -7.00
C THR A 217 -23.10 -22.56 -8.07
N GLY A 218 -22.87 -21.24 -8.13
CA GLY A 218 -21.82 -20.67 -8.96
C GLY A 218 -20.43 -21.03 -8.39
N ASP A 219 -19.53 -21.52 -9.25
CA ASP A 219 -18.17 -21.83 -8.87
C ASP A 219 -17.19 -20.81 -9.48
N PHE A 220 -16.10 -20.50 -8.77
CA PHE A 220 -15.09 -19.55 -9.18
C PHE A 220 -13.74 -20.25 -9.29
N ASN A 221 -13.11 -20.16 -10.43
CA ASN A 221 -11.76 -20.66 -10.60
C ASN A 221 -10.86 -19.58 -11.20
N ILE A 222 -9.74 -19.30 -10.53
CA ILE A 222 -8.71 -18.39 -11.02
C ILE A 222 -7.52 -19.23 -11.45
N THR A 223 -7.18 -19.21 -12.74
CA THR A 223 -5.99 -19.85 -13.26
C THR A 223 -5.00 -18.79 -13.71
N VAL A 224 -3.78 -18.85 -13.18
CA VAL A 224 -2.70 -17.93 -13.51
C VAL A 224 -1.72 -18.63 -14.44
N ASP A 225 -1.54 -18.09 -15.64
CA ASP A 225 -0.42 -18.46 -16.50
C ASP A 225 0.70 -17.42 -16.35
N GLN A 226 1.67 -17.71 -15.51
CA GLN A 226 2.80 -16.80 -15.23
C GLN A 226 3.73 -16.64 -16.43
N THR A 227 3.70 -17.53 -17.42
CA THR A 227 4.58 -17.48 -18.58
C THR A 227 4.09 -16.49 -19.63
N THR A 228 2.79 -16.26 -19.72
CA THR A 228 2.16 -15.36 -20.70
C THR A 228 1.56 -14.12 -20.06
N HIS A 229 1.74 -13.91 -18.77
CA HIS A 229 1.11 -12.81 -18.00
C HIS A 229 -0.42 -12.74 -18.18
N ASN A 230 -1.08 -13.90 -18.33
CA ASN A 230 -2.53 -13.99 -18.46
C ASN A 230 -3.15 -14.54 -17.17
N TYR A 231 -4.11 -13.79 -16.64
CA TYR A 231 -5.00 -14.22 -15.57
C TYR A 231 -6.35 -14.62 -16.17
N ILE A 232 -6.76 -15.86 -15.98
CA ILE A 232 -8.08 -16.32 -16.38
C ILE A 232 -8.96 -16.39 -15.14
N VAL A 233 -9.98 -15.53 -15.08
CA VAL A 233 -11.02 -15.54 -14.05
C VAL A 233 -12.25 -16.23 -14.63
N SER A 234 -12.50 -17.50 -14.26
CA SER A 234 -13.69 -18.23 -14.68
C SER A 234 -14.80 -18.06 -13.66
N ILE A 235 -15.97 -17.63 -14.11
CA ILE A 235 -17.14 -17.38 -13.28
C ILE A 235 -18.27 -18.25 -13.81
N VAL A 236 -18.77 -19.16 -13.00
CA VAL A 236 -19.89 -20.03 -13.36
C VAL A 236 -21.18 -19.43 -12.79
N VAL A 237 -22.13 -19.16 -13.67
CA VAL A 237 -23.39 -18.47 -13.38
C VAL A 237 -24.51 -19.51 -13.23
N PRO A 238 -25.33 -19.48 -12.16
CA PRO A 238 -26.48 -20.37 -12.03
C PRO A 238 -27.55 -20.03 -13.07
N LEU A 239 -28.16 -21.05 -13.66
CA LEU A 239 -29.25 -20.88 -14.68
C LEU A 239 -30.52 -20.32 -14.08
N THR A 240 -30.77 -20.58 -12.82
CA THR A 240 -31.94 -20.10 -12.10
C THR A 240 -31.52 -19.29 -10.90
N SER A 241 -32.02 -18.07 -10.78
CA SER A 241 -31.90 -17.27 -9.56
C SER A 241 -33.27 -17.18 -8.90
N ASP A 242 -33.37 -17.61 -7.67
CA ASP A 242 -34.54 -17.35 -6.82
C ASP A 242 -34.53 -15.90 -6.28
N ALA A 243 -33.65 -15.07 -6.80
CA ALA A 243 -33.47 -13.69 -6.35
C ALA A 243 -34.72 -12.85 -6.66
N ASP A 244 -35.22 -12.18 -5.63
CA ASP A 244 -36.26 -11.14 -5.79
C ASP A 244 -35.59 -9.88 -6.38
N PRO A 245 -36.06 -9.38 -7.51
CA PRO A 245 -35.47 -8.21 -8.19
C PRO A 245 -35.58 -6.91 -7.38
N ALA A 246 -36.39 -6.86 -6.32
CA ALA A 246 -36.48 -5.72 -5.43
C ALA A 246 -35.45 -5.72 -4.30
N LEU A 247 -34.64 -6.77 -4.17
CA LEU A 247 -33.58 -6.90 -3.19
C LEU A 247 -32.21 -6.89 -3.86
N HIS A 248 -31.43 -5.85 -3.61
CA HIS A 248 -30.14 -5.64 -4.27
C HIS A 248 -28.98 -5.84 -3.29
N THR A 249 -28.27 -6.94 -3.44
CA THR A 249 -27.01 -7.17 -2.74
C THR A 249 -25.94 -6.26 -3.34
N ARG A 250 -25.26 -5.46 -2.51
CA ARG A 250 -24.19 -4.53 -2.91
C ARG A 250 -22.83 -5.08 -2.48
N GLU A 251 -21.77 -4.50 -3.01
CA GLU A 251 -20.40 -4.88 -2.71
C GLU A 251 -20.08 -4.82 -1.21
N ALA A 252 -19.36 -5.83 -0.72
CA ALA A 252 -18.89 -5.91 0.66
C ALA A 252 -17.54 -5.21 0.85
N ASN A 253 -17.30 -4.68 2.04
CA ASN A 253 -15.95 -4.29 2.50
C ASN A 253 -15.42 -5.41 3.41
N ALA A 254 -14.61 -6.29 2.83
CA ALA A 254 -14.02 -7.43 3.54
C ALA A 254 -12.70 -7.03 4.22
N TRP A 255 -12.55 -7.47 5.47
CA TRP A 255 -11.37 -7.38 6.32
C TRP A 255 -10.78 -8.77 6.56
N GLY A 256 -9.76 -8.88 7.41
CA GLY A 256 -9.13 -10.17 7.69
C GLY A 256 -10.08 -11.20 8.30
N GLN A 257 -10.83 -10.80 9.34
CA GLN A 257 -11.72 -11.70 10.06
C GLN A 257 -13.17 -11.23 10.17
N PHE A 258 -13.60 -10.28 9.39
CA PHE A 258 -14.98 -9.83 9.27
C PHE A 258 -15.20 -9.12 7.93
N ALA A 259 -16.47 -8.85 7.61
CA ALA A 259 -16.84 -8.01 6.48
C ALA A 259 -18.02 -7.10 6.86
N TYR A 260 -18.04 -5.89 6.33
CA TYR A 260 -19.25 -5.10 6.22
C TYR A 260 -19.92 -5.47 4.90
N ILE A 261 -21.18 -5.89 4.97
CA ILE A 261 -21.99 -6.29 3.82
C ILE A 261 -23.16 -5.33 3.66
N TYR A 262 -23.49 -5.01 2.41
CA TYR A 262 -24.40 -3.92 2.08
C TYR A 262 -25.47 -4.36 1.09
N GLY A 263 -26.62 -3.68 1.09
CA GLY A 263 -27.71 -3.91 0.14
C GLY A 263 -28.74 -2.80 0.16
N THR A 264 -29.67 -2.83 -0.80
CA THR A 264 -30.84 -1.96 -0.83
C THR A 264 -32.10 -2.77 -1.14
N SER A 265 -33.27 -2.24 -0.75
CA SER A 265 -34.58 -2.86 -0.97
C SER A 265 -35.50 -1.85 -1.67
N ASP A 266 -36.16 -2.30 -2.72
CA ASP A 266 -37.23 -1.58 -3.45
C ASP A 266 -38.61 -2.23 -3.17
N LEU A 267 -38.69 -3.04 -2.10
CA LEU A 267 -39.97 -3.65 -1.71
C LEU A 267 -40.99 -2.56 -1.33
N SER A 268 -42.19 -2.61 -1.89
CA SER A 268 -43.22 -1.63 -1.62
C SER A 268 -43.83 -1.71 -0.21
N SER A 269 -43.70 -2.87 0.44
CA SER A 269 -44.06 -3.09 1.83
C SER A 269 -43.21 -4.26 2.36
N GLU A 270 -42.46 -3.99 3.45
CA GLU A 270 -41.68 -5.00 4.16
C GLU A 270 -42.54 -5.47 5.34
N THR A 271 -42.93 -6.75 5.32
CA THR A 271 -43.61 -7.38 6.46
C THR A 271 -42.62 -8.08 7.39
N ASP A 272 -41.45 -8.44 6.88
CA ASP A 272 -40.35 -9.08 7.58
C ASP A 272 -39.12 -8.15 7.63
N PRO A 273 -38.25 -8.28 8.62
CA PRO A 273 -37.05 -7.47 8.72
C PRO A 273 -36.10 -7.78 7.56
N ILE A 274 -35.35 -6.74 7.14
CA ILE A 274 -34.23 -6.92 6.21
C ILE A 274 -33.06 -7.51 7.00
N GLU A 275 -32.47 -8.53 6.42
CA GLU A 275 -31.34 -9.28 6.97
C GLU A 275 -30.30 -9.53 5.87
N PHE A 276 -29.11 -9.96 6.26
CA PHE A 276 -28.13 -10.52 5.36
C PHE A 276 -27.88 -11.98 5.71
N GLN A 277 -27.67 -12.78 4.68
CA GLN A 277 -27.26 -14.16 4.78
C GLN A 277 -25.87 -14.31 4.18
N TYR A 278 -24.95 -15.01 4.86
CA TYR A 278 -23.63 -15.33 4.33
C TYR A 278 -23.21 -16.74 4.72
N LYS A 279 -22.32 -17.33 3.92
CA LYS A 279 -21.75 -18.66 4.15
C LYS A 279 -20.38 -18.77 3.50
N LYS A 280 -19.53 -19.72 3.91
CA LYS A 280 -18.34 -20.09 3.14
C LYS A 280 -18.76 -20.53 1.74
N ALA A 281 -17.94 -20.23 0.72
CA ALA A 281 -18.26 -20.58 -0.67
C ALA A 281 -18.47 -22.10 -0.85
N ASP A 282 -17.70 -22.93 -0.14
CA ASP A 282 -17.81 -24.39 -0.11
C ASP A 282 -18.78 -24.92 0.94
N GLY A 283 -19.37 -24.02 1.77
CA GLY A 283 -20.30 -24.39 2.86
C GLY A 283 -21.75 -24.47 2.38
N THR A 284 -22.57 -25.23 3.08
CA THR A 284 -24.00 -25.40 2.79
C THR A 284 -24.91 -24.57 3.69
N GLU A 285 -24.46 -24.20 4.88
CA GLU A 285 -25.30 -23.53 5.89
C GLU A 285 -25.15 -22.02 5.82
N TRP A 286 -26.30 -21.33 5.75
CA TRP A 286 -26.37 -19.87 5.78
C TRP A 286 -26.39 -19.36 7.23
N VAL A 287 -25.53 -18.39 7.52
CA VAL A 287 -25.58 -17.58 8.74
C VAL A 287 -26.35 -16.32 8.44
N THR A 288 -27.33 -15.99 9.28
CA THR A 288 -28.15 -14.77 9.13
C THR A 288 -27.70 -13.71 10.13
N VAL A 289 -27.64 -12.48 9.68
CA VAL A 289 -27.33 -11.31 10.51
C VAL A 289 -28.32 -10.18 10.20
N ALA A 290 -28.86 -9.55 11.26
CA ALA A 290 -29.80 -8.43 11.12
C ALA A 290 -29.14 -7.24 10.42
N ALA A 291 -29.86 -6.58 9.51
CA ALA A 291 -29.42 -5.40 8.83
C ALA A 291 -29.83 -4.12 9.58
N THR A 292 -29.00 -3.10 9.48
CA THR A 292 -29.29 -1.73 9.95
C THR A 292 -29.43 -0.82 8.74
N LEU A 293 -30.54 -0.07 8.66
CA LEU A 293 -30.76 0.93 7.62
C LEU A 293 -30.00 2.21 7.96
N GLY A 294 -29.14 2.66 7.07
CA GLY A 294 -28.46 3.93 7.14
C GLY A 294 -29.28 5.09 6.56
N ASP A 295 -28.90 6.32 6.87
CA ASP A 295 -29.56 7.55 6.40
C ASP A 295 -29.55 7.70 4.87
N ASN A 296 -28.65 7.01 4.19
CA ASN A 296 -28.50 6.97 2.73
C ASN A 296 -29.41 5.92 2.04
N GLY A 297 -30.29 5.26 2.79
CA GLY A 297 -31.16 4.19 2.27
C GLY A 297 -30.46 2.85 2.00
N VAL A 298 -29.21 2.70 2.48
CA VAL A 298 -28.44 1.47 2.36
C VAL A 298 -28.54 0.66 3.66
N TYR A 299 -28.94 -0.59 3.53
CA TYR A 299 -28.85 -1.56 4.62
C TYR A 299 -27.40 -2.04 4.75
N SER A 300 -26.94 -2.20 5.97
CA SER A 300 -25.61 -2.73 6.28
C SER A 300 -25.66 -3.71 7.45
N ALA A 301 -24.72 -4.65 7.44
CA ALA A 301 -24.46 -5.51 8.59
C ALA A 301 -22.96 -5.82 8.66
N LYS A 302 -22.47 -6.12 9.86
CA LYS A 302 -21.15 -6.67 10.10
C LYS A 302 -21.28 -8.17 10.34
N THR A 303 -20.47 -8.98 9.70
CA THR A 303 -20.45 -10.43 9.90
C THR A 303 -19.93 -10.80 11.30
N ALA A 304 -20.19 -12.02 11.75
CA ALA A 304 -19.44 -12.63 12.83
C ALA A 304 -17.98 -12.86 12.42
N GLN A 305 -17.17 -13.40 13.33
CA GLN A 305 -15.78 -13.71 13.04
C GLN A 305 -15.66 -14.72 11.89
N LEU A 306 -14.81 -14.38 10.91
CA LEU A 306 -14.53 -15.14 9.70
C LEU A 306 -13.11 -15.68 9.71
N ASP A 307 -12.80 -16.62 8.81
CA ASP A 307 -11.44 -17.10 8.56
C ASP A 307 -10.72 -16.17 7.58
N PHE A 308 -9.40 -16.05 7.71
CA PHE A 308 -8.54 -15.32 6.77
C PHE A 308 -8.52 -15.99 5.39
N GLY A 309 -8.30 -15.19 4.32
CA GLY A 309 -8.10 -15.66 2.96
C GLY A 309 -9.24 -16.54 2.43
N THR A 310 -10.42 -16.41 3.01
CA THR A 310 -11.54 -17.31 2.75
C THR A 310 -12.64 -16.60 1.96
N THR A 311 -13.14 -17.29 0.94
CA THR A 311 -14.24 -16.78 0.11
C THR A 311 -15.58 -17.11 0.73
N TYR A 312 -16.47 -16.10 0.76
CA TYR A 312 -17.81 -16.18 1.28
C TYR A 312 -18.83 -15.73 0.22
N HIS A 313 -19.95 -16.46 0.15
CA HIS A 313 -21.16 -16.02 -0.52
C HIS A 313 -22.03 -15.23 0.45
N TYR A 314 -22.69 -14.18 -0.04
CA TYR A 314 -23.63 -13.41 0.77
C TYR A 314 -24.76 -12.84 -0.08
N ARG A 315 -25.88 -12.48 0.57
CA ARG A 315 -27.03 -11.85 -0.06
C ARG A 315 -27.85 -11.09 0.97
N ILE A 316 -28.60 -10.08 0.50
CA ILE A 316 -29.67 -9.45 1.29
C ILE A 316 -30.91 -10.35 1.28
N ALA A 317 -31.71 -10.33 2.34
CA ALA A 317 -32.92 -11.15 2.49
C ALA A 317 -34.02 -10.36 3.20
N CYS A 318 -35.28 -10.72 2.94
CA CYS A 318 -36.48 -10.25 3.62
C CYS A 318 -37.50 -11.40 3.71
N GLY A 319 -37.59 -12.04 4.87
CA GLY A 319 -38.37 -13.26 5.03
C GLY A 319 -37.89 -14.38 4.09
N ALA A 320 -38.82 -14.89 3.26
CA ALA A 320 -38.50 -15.92 2.26
C ALA A 320 -37.87 -15.35 0.97
N LYS A 321 -37.88 -14.04 0.78
CA LYS A 321 -37.32 -13.37 -0.39
C LYS A 321 -35.83 -13.14 -0.19
N VAL A 322 -35.03 -13.36 -1.23
CA VAL A 322 -33.58 -13.17 -1.21
C VAL A 322 -33.14 -12.38 -2.43
N GLY A 323 -32.16 -11.51 -2.25
CA GLY A 323 -31.49 -10.83 -3.35
C GLY A 323 -30.50 -11.73 -4.07
N ALA A 324 -29.94 -11.23 -5.16
CA ALA A 324 -28.90 -11.93 -5.89
C ALA A 324 -27.70 -12.21 -4.98
N MET A 325 -27.13 -13.39 -5.11
CA MET A 325 -25.93 -13.79 -4.37
C MET A 325 -24.72 -13.02 -4.87
N SER A 326 -23.93 -12.51 -3.96
CA SER A 326 -22.64 -11.89 -4.22
C SER A 326 -21.52 -12.59 -3.44
N VAL A 327 -20.29 -12.18 -3.68
CA VAL A 327 -19.09 -12.87 -3.14
C VAL A 327 -18.12 -11.84 -2.58
N PHE A 328 -17.46 -12.18 -1.49
CA PHE A 328 -16.25 -11.49 -1.03
C PHE A 328 -15.22 -12.51 -0.56
N THR A 329 -13.95 -12.10 -0.56
CA THR A 329 -12.86 -12.87 0.04
C THR A 329 -12.24 -12.02 1.14
N THR A 330 -12.07 -12.62 2.33
CA THR A 330 -11.37 -11.98 3.45
C THR A 330 -9.90 -11.81 3.13
N GLU A 331 -9.26 -10.84 3.77
CA GLU A 331 -7.84 -10.57 3.60
C GLU A 331 -6.98 -11.71 4.16
N ASP A 332 -5.84 -11.97 3.52
CA ASP A 332 -4.90 -13.00 3.93
C ASP A 332 -4.16 -12.63 5.22
N PHE A 333 -3.89 -13.60 6.06
CA PHE A 333 -3.02 -13.40 7.22
C PHE A 333 -1.57 -13.29 6.77
N GLN A 334 -0.87 -12.27 7.27
CA GLN A 334 0.58 -12.14 7.15
C GLN A 334 1.20 -12.08 8.54
N GLU A 335 2.08 -13.01 8.82
CA GLU A 335 2.83 -13.03 10.07
C GLU A 335 3.77 -11.81 10.16
N VAL A 336 3.78 -11.17 11.32
CA VAL A 336 4.75 -10.13 11.68
C VAL A 336 5.80 -10.77 12.59
N PRO A 337 7.07 -10.83 12.15
CA PRO A 337 8.09 -11.55 12.90
C PRO A 337 8.35 -10.97 14.29
N ASN A 338 8.55 -11.85 15.26
CA ASN A 338 9.06 -11.55 16.60
C ASN A 338 8.26 -10.48 17.38
N LEU A 339 6.93 -10.52 17.30
CA LEU A 339 6.07 -9.64 18.11
C LEU A 339 6.18 -9.94 19.61
N ASN A 340 6.53 -11.16 19.97
CA ASN A 340 6.76 -11.60 21.37
C ASN A 340 8.16 -11.29 21.88
N PHE A 341 9.05 -10.69 21.08
CA PHE A 341 10.42 -10.34 21.42
C PHE A 341 11.30 -11.47 21.98
N ASP A 342 11.01 -12.74 21.67
CA ASP A 342 11.80 -13.88 22.10
C ASP A 342 13.04 -14.17 21.22
N THR A 343 13.11 -13.57 20.04
CA THR A 343 14.20 -13.80 19.08
C THR A 343 15.18 -12.63 19.05
N TRP A 344 16.43 -12.87 19.48
CA TRP A 344 17.48 -11.86 19.53
C TRP A 344 18.83 -12.39 19.05
N THR A 345 19.59 -11.51 18.40
CA THR A 345 20.98 -11.75 18.03
C THR A 345 21.84 -10.59 18.50
N GLN A 346 23.05 -10.87 18.96
CA GLN A 346 24.02 -9.86 19.34
C GLN A 346 25.19 -9.84 18.34
N SER A 347 25.55 -8.66 17.86
CA SER A 347 26.73 -8.46 17.03
C SER A 347 27.54 -7.27 17.59
N GLY A 348 28.74 -7.55 18.05
CA GLY A 348 29.54 -6.59 18.81
C GLY A 348 28.80 -6.15 20.07
N LYS A 349 28.62 -4.83 20.26
CA LYS A 349 27.81 -4.29 21.36
C LYS A 349 26.30 -4.29 21.07
N ASN A 350 25.91 -4.37 19.80
CA ASN A 350 24.52 -4.14 19.40
C ASN A 350 23.65 -5.39 19.55
N TRP A 351 22.46 -5.18 20.09
CA TRP A 351 21.36 -6.14 20.11
C TRP A 351 20.40 -5.89 18.97
N TYR A 352 19.92 -6.96 18.35
CA TYR A 352 18.96 -6.97 17.26
C TYR A 352 17.82 -7.91 17.65
N ALA A 353 16.59 -7.41 17.61
CA ALA A 353 15.39 -8.21 17.86
C ALA A 353 15.03 -9.07 16.63
N ASN A 354 15.98 -9.82 16.11
CA ASN A 354 15.91 -10.65 14.91
C ASN A 354 16.81 -11.88 15.07
N ALA A 355 16.53 -12.92 14.30
CA ALA A 355 17.36 -14.12 14.22
C ALA A 355 18.73 -13.84 13.56
N ASP A 356 18.80 -12.89 12.64
CA ASP A 356 20.00 -12.44 11.94
C ASP A 356 20.17 -10.92 12.09
N ALA A 357 21.37 -10.49 12.47
CA ALA A 357 21.71 -9.07 12.59
C ALA A 357 21.76 -8.34 11.22
N ALA A 358 22.02 -9.05 10.13
CA ALA A 358 22.10 -8.50 8.79
C ALA A 358 20.72 -8.33 8.12
N ASP A 359 19.75 -9.17 8.46
CA ASP A 359 18.37 -9.10 7.97
C ASP A 359 17.44 -8.65 9.10
N SER A 360 17.50 -7.37 9.41
CA SER A 360 16.73 -6.83 10.52
C SER A 360 15.31 -6.42 10.09
N TYR A 361 14.32 -7.19 10.48
CA TYR A 361 12.92 -6.78 10.39
C TYR A 361 12.61 -5.65 11.40
N TRP A 362 13.10 -5.82 12.64
CA TRP A 362 13.12 -4.82 13.68
C TRP A 362 14.46 -4.09 13.70
N ALA A 363 14.43 -2.78 13.74
CA ALA A 363 15.61 -1.92 13.80
C ALA A 363 15.60 -1.05 15.05
N SER A 364 16.77 -0.54 15.43
CA SER A 364 16.95 0.39 16.54
C SER A 364 18.07 1.39 16.24
N GLY A 365 18.16 2.45 17.04
CA GLY A 365 19.23 3.44 16.99
C GLY A 365 20.59 2.96 17.53
N ASN A 366 20.73 1.70 17.94
CA ASN A 366 21.94 1.17 18.59
C ASN A 366 23.23 1.47 17.81
N SER A 367 23.26 1.19 16.50
CA SER A 367 24.48 1.39 15.70
C SER A 367 24.90 2.86 15.61
N GLY A 368 23.94 3.79 15.75
CA GLY A 368 24.20 5.22 15.82
C GLY A 368 25.02 5.60 17.07
N VAL A 369 24.59 5.13 18.24
CA VAL A 369 25.20 5.51 19.54
C VAL A 369 26.45 4.69 19.90
N THR A 370 26.53 3.44 19.45
CA THR A 370 27.70 2.57 19.73
C THR A 370 28.89 2.86 18.80
N SER A 371 28.69 3.67 17.75
CA SER A 371 29.77 4.05 16.85
C SER A 371 30.87 4.87 17.54
N PHE A 372 32.10 4.78 17.04
CA PHE A 372 33.21 5.57 17.53
C PHE A 372 32.95 7.08 17.47
N LEU A 373 32.30 7.54 16.40
CA LEU A 373 31.97 8.95 16.17
C LEU A 373 30.93 9.49 17.17
N ALA A 374 30.04 8.63 17.68
CA ALA A 374 29.08 8.99 18.73
C ALA A 374 29.67 8.86 20.16
N GLY A 375 30.94 8.51 20.29
CA GLY A 375 31.62 8.32 21.57
C GLY A 375 31.54 6.89 22.13
N SER A 376 31.23 5.90 21.28
CA SER A 376 31.18 4.46 21.62
C SER A 376 30.31 4.16 22.84
N ARG A 377 29.14 4.79 22.93
CA ARG A 377 28.19 4.61 24.04
C ARG A 377 27.67 3.17 24.08
N ASP A 378 27.05 2.79 25.19
CA ASP A 378 26.35 1.53 25.28
C ASP A 378 25.05 1.57 24.45
N PRO A 379 24.55 0.40 23.97
CA PRO A 379 23.32 0.34 23.20
C PRO A 379 22.12 0.84 24.01
N ILE A 380 21.23 1.59 23.35
CA ILE A 380 20.03 2.18 23.94
C ILE A 380 18.82 1.22 23.88
N THR A 381 18.94 0.11 23.17
CA THR A 381 17.95 -0.94 23.07
C THR A 381 18.63 -2.28 23.25
N VAL A 382 18.18 -3.04 24.26
CA VAL A 382 18.79 -4.31 24.63
C VAL A 382 17.74 -5.37 24.93
N ARG A 383 18.12 -6.64 24.83
CA ARG A 383 17.36 -7.76 25.34
C ARG A 383 17.48 -7.81 26.87
N VAL A 384 16.38 -8.10 27.54
CA VAL A 384 16.34 -8.44 28.96
C VAL A 384 15.60 -9.76 29.19
N GLU A 385 15.82 -10.37 30.37
CA GLU A 385 15.23 -11.65 30.76
C GLU A 385 14.96 -11.71 32.26
N GLY A 386 14.34 -12.79 32.75
CA GLY A 386 14.01 -12.97 34.17
C GLY A 386 13.04 -11.91 34.68
N ASP A 387 13.35 -11.26 35.80
CA ASP A 387 12.45 -10.26 36.44
C ASP A 387 12.26 -8.99 35.60
N GLU A 388 13.13 -8.75 34.62
CA GLU A 388 13.00 -7.61 33.70
C GLU A 388 12.11 -7.91 32.48
N ALA A 389 11.75 -9.17 32.19
CA ALA A 389 10.84 -9.56 31.11
C ALA A 389 9.45 -9.93 31.64
N TYR A 390 8.41 -9.76 30.84
CA TYR A 390 7.07 -10.29 31.15
C TYR A 390 7.03 -11.80 30.91
N ARG A 391 7.58 -12.24 29.78
CA ARG A 391 7.72 -13.64 29.40
C ARG A 391 8.98 -13.81 28.55
N GLY A 392 9.71 -14.92 28.71
CA GLY A 392 10.89 -15.23 27.90
C GLY A 392 11.92 -14.11 27.89
N TYR A 393 11.97 -13.37 26.80
CA TYR A 393 12.79 -12.17 26.63
C TYR A 393 11.92 -10.95 26.33
N ALA A 394 12.39 -9.77 26.73
CA ALA A 394 11.74 -8.50 26.45
C ALA A 394 12.72 -7.47 25.85
N ALA A 395 12.18 -6.43 25.24
CA ALA A 395 12.95 -5.29 24.78
C ALA A 395 12.99 -4.19 25.85
N LYS A 396 14.19 -3.73 26.22
CA LYS A 396 14.44 -2.59 27.10
C LYS A 396 15.07 -1.46 26.31
N MET A 397 14.47 -0.29 26.35
CA MET A 397 14.86 0.91 25.64
C MET A 397 15.13 2.04 26.62
N SER A 398 16.32 2.63 26.62
CA SER A 398 16.68 3.69 27.56
C SER A 398 17.18 4.94 26.83
N THR A 399 16.70 6.09 27.26
CA THR A 399 17.15 7.41 26.77
C THR A 399 18.47 7.79 27.41
N ILE A 400 19.43 8.20 26.61
CA ILE A 400 20.74 8.67 27.05
C ILE A 400 21.01 10.10 26.57
N THR A 401 21.83 10.81 27.33
CA THR A 401 22.38 12.14 26.99
C THR A 401 23.87 12.12 26.82
N GLY A 402 24.46 13.23 26.38
CA GLY A 402 25.91 13.34 26.16
C GLY A 402 26.41 12.51 24.98
N VAL A 403 25.54 12.25 24.01
CA VAL A 403 25.92 11.61 22.74
C VAL A 403 26.53 12.65 21.82
N THR A 404 27.73 12.36 21.33
CA THR A 404 28.45 13.27 20.43
C THR A 404 27.59 13.54 19.18
N LEU A 405 27.50 14.78 18.76
CA LEU A 405 26.74 15.32 17.60
C LEU A 405 25.23 15.48 17.85
N VAL A 406 24.53 14.49 18.38
CA VAL A 406 23.06 14.54 18.53
C VAL A 406 22.60 15.00 19.90
N THR A 407 23.50 15.13 20.87
CA THR A 407 23.27 15.50 22.27
C THR A 407 22.53 14.45 23.09
N SER A 408 21.44 13.93 22.62
CA SER A 408 20.63 12.90 23.27
C SER A 408 20.19 11.84 22.26
N ALA A 409 19.88 10.64 22.74
CA ALA A 409 19.32 9.57 21.93
C ALA A 409 18.26 8.80 22.75
N ALA A 410 17.04 8.80 22.26
CA ALA A 410 15.96 7.99 22.83
C ALA A 410 16.16 6.52 22.48
N GLY A 411 15.97 5.63 23.46
CA GLY A 411 15.85 4.20 23.20
C GLY A 411 14.66 3.93 22.32
N ASN A 412 14.83 3.14 21.26
CA ASN A 412 13.78 2.86 20.30
C ASN A 412 13.92 1.47 19.69
N LEU A 413 12.78 0.90 19.31
CA LEU A 413 12.67 -0.34 18.56
C LEU A 413 11.53 -0.18 17.56
N PHE A 414 11.75 -0.48 16.28
CA PHE A 414 10.74 -0.24 15.26
C PHE A 414 10.86 -1.21 14.07
N ILE A 415 9.75 -1.49 13.44
CA ILE A 415 9.72 -2.20 12.16
C ILE A 415 10.20 -1.24 11.07
N GLY A 416 11.35 -1.56 10.46
CA GLY A 416 11.97 -0.68 9.47
C GLY A 416 13.45 -0.96 9.27
N THR A 417 14.21 0.09 8.90
CA THR A 417 15.67 0.02 8.76
C THR A 417 16.33 1.22 9.43
N TYR A 418 17.53 1.00 9.94
CA TYR A 418 18.38 2.05 10.48
C TYR A 418 19.73 2.08 9.76
N LYS A 419 20.07 3.26 9.23
CA LYS A 419 21.38 3.50 8.63
C LYS A 419 21.91 4.85 9.11
N THR A 420 22.96 4.83 9.92
CA THR A 420 23.52 6.06 10.51
C THR A 420 23.80 7.12 9.44
N ASN A 421 23.16 8.27 9.57
CA ASN A 421 23.41 9.47 8.78
C ASN A 421 23.89 10.59 9.72
N MET A 422 25.18 10.88 9.66
CA MET A 422 25.85 11.81 10.60
C MET A 422 25.49 13.28 10.31
N THR A 423 25.13 13.61 9.08
CA THR A 423 24.79 14.98 8.66
C THR A 423 23.31 15.30 8.85
N ASN A 424 22.47 14.29 8.76
CA ASN A 424 21.03 14.39 9.00
C ASN A 424 20.55 13.17 9.80
N PRO A 425 20.67 13.16 11.14
CA PRO A 425 20.30 12.02 11.98
C PRO A 425 18.85 11.59 11.86
N ALA A 426 17.91 12.51 11.57
CA ALA A 426 16.51 12.17 11.30
C ALA A 426 16.36 11.22 10.10
N ALA A 427 17.22 11.34 9.08
CA ALA A 427 17.25 10.46 7.92
C ALA A 427 17.95 9.11 8.18
N SER A 428 18.38 8.84 9.43
CA SER A 428 18.92 7.52 9.81
C SER A 428 17.85 6.45 9.91
N VAL A 429 16.61 6.84 10.13
CA VAL A 429 15.46 5.95 10.32
C VAL A 429 14.64 5.90 9.04
N SER A 430 14.30 4.69 8.60
CA SER A 430 13.30 4.46 7.56
C SER A 430 12.23 3.52 8.12
N PHE A 431 11.05 4.08 8.40
CA PHE A 431 9.95 3.33 8.95
C PHE A 431 9.25 2.46 7.92
N GLY A 432 8.83 1.28 8.37
CA GLY A 432 7.99 0.34 7.66
C GLY A 432 8.75 -0.71 6.87
N ARG A 433 8.11 -1.87 6.80
CA ARG A 433 8.47 -3.02 5.96
C ARG A 433 7.26 -3.39 5.11
N PRO A 434 7.46 -4.06 3.97
CA PRO A 434 6.35 -4.55 3.16
C PRO A 434 5.35 -5.36 3.98
N TYR A 435 4.09 -4.97 3.91
CA TYR A 435 2.98 -5.62 4.58
C TYR A 435 1.73 -5.49 3.72
N THR A 436 1.30 -6.61 3.15
CA THR A 436 0.12 -6.74 2.29
C THR A 436 -0.95 -7.63 2.91
N GLY A 437 -0.75 -8.03 4.16
CA GLY A 437 -1.68 -8.86 4.91
C GLY A 437 -2.92 -8.10 5.39
N ALA A 438 -3.75 -8.82 6.13
CA ALA A 438 -4.99 -8.29 6.69
C ALA A 438 -4.76 -7.03 7.53
N ARG A 439 -5.69 -6.08 7.44
CA ARG A 439 -5.70 -4.85 8.22
C ARG A 439 -5.92 -5.14 9.71
N PRO A 440 -4.94 -4.89 10.60
CA PRO A 440 -5.16 -5.05 12.03
C PRO A 440 -6.11 -3.95 12.55
N VAL A 441 -7.00 -4.34 13.45
CA VAL A 441 -7.92 -3.39 14.11
C VAL A 441 -7.39 -2.92 15.45
N LYS A 442 -6.44 -3.66 16.04
CA LYS A 442 -5.84 -3.33 17.33
C LYS A 442 -4.41 -3.86 17.41
N LEU A 443 -3.53 -3.08 18.06
CA LEU A 443 -2.25 -3.52 18.60
C LEU A 443 -2.35 -3.55 20.11
N SER A 444 -1.95 -4.64 20.75
CA SER A 444 -1.84 -4.74 22.21
C SER A 444 -0.51 -5.35 22.61
N GLY A 445 -0.19 -5.31 23.89
CA GLY A 445 1.03 -5.86 24.46
C GLY A 445 1.20 -5.45 25.90
N TYR A 446 2.37 -5.67 26.45
CA TYR A 446 2.70 -5.33 27.83
C TYR A 446 3.87 -4.36 27.88
N TYR A 447 3.81 -3.42 28.82
CA TYR A 447 4.87 -2.45 29.01
C TYR A 447 5.14 -2.17 30.49
N LYS A 448 6.37 -1.71 30.79
CA LYS A 448 6.75 -0.96 31.99
C LYS A 448 7.40 0.34 31.55
N TYR A 449 7.29 1.37 32.36
CA TYR A 449 7.91 2.65 32.04
C TYR A 449 8.41 3.36 33.31
N GLU A 450 9.63 3.87 33.22
CA GLU A 450 10.27 4.70 34.24
C GLU A 450 10.61 6.05 33.59
N PRO A 451 9.73 7.09 33.76
CA PRO A 451 9.98 8.42 33.25
C PRO A 451 11.03 9.16 34.11
N HIS A 452 11.83 10.00 33.48
CA HIS A 452 12.74 10.92 34.15
C HIS A 452 12.42 12.37 33.76
N GLU A 453 12.92 13.33 34.60
CA GLU A 453 12.81 14.76 34.30
C GLU A 453 13.44 15.07 32.92
N THR A 454 12.74 15.88 32.14
CA THR A 454 13.22 16.26 30.82
C THR A 454 14.32 17.32 30.90
N ASN A 455 15.22 17.27 29.93
CA ASN A 455 16.18 18.35 29.70
C ASN A 455 15.49 19.60 29.10
N GLU A 456 16.21 20.72 29.08
CA GLU A 456 15.79 21.87 28.30
C GLU A 456 15.73 21.52 26.82
N GLY A 457 14.60 21.82 26.18
CA GLY A 457 14.35 21.57 24.76
C GLY A 457 13.17 22.39 24.29
N SER A 458 12.94 22.39 22.98
CA SER A 458 11.83 23.10 22.36
C SER A 458 10.90 22.08 21.70
N VAL A 459 9.70 21.91 22.21
CA VAL A 459 8.66 21.11 21.57
C VAL A 459 7.55 22.06 21.13
N PRO A 460 7.38 22.32 19.83
CA PRO A 460 6.47 23.37 19.32
C PRO A 460 5.02 23.24 19.77
N SER A 461 4.57 22.02 20.07
CA SER A 461 3.19 21.71 20.48
C SER A 461 2.99 21.55 21.99
N VAL A 462 4.08 21.66 22.80
CA VAL A 462 4.06 21.40 24.24
C VAL A 462 4.83 22.50 24.96
N GLU A 463 4.14 23.35 25.71
CA GLU A 463 4.77 24.45 26.45
C GLU A 463 5.56 23.96 27.66
N GLU A 464 5.06 22.93 28.37
CA GLU A 464 5.72 22.32 29.52
C GLU A 464 5.66 20.79 29.44
N LEU A 465 6.82 20.15 29.56
CA LEU A 465 6.95 18.70 29.67
C LEU A 465 7.99 18.41 30.76
N PRO A 466 7.61 18.47 32.05
CA PRO A 466 8.56 18.29 33.17
C PRO A 466 9.10 16.85 33.25
N MET A 467 8.26 15.88 32.92
CA MET A 467 8.62 14.44 32.86
C MET A 467 8.50 13.93 31.45
N ASP A 468 9.37 13.00 31.09
CA ASP A 468 9.37 12.36 29.78
C ASP A 468 8.15 11.46 29.58
N GLU A 469 7.79 11.22 28.33
CA GLU A 469 6.68 10.36 27.91
C GLU A 469 7.19 9.26 26.97
N CYS A 470 6.86 8.00 27.22
CA CYS A 470 7.07 6.97 26.21
C CYS A 470 5.97 6.99 25.16
N ASN A 471 6.29 6.40 23.99
CA ASN A 471 5.29 6.27 22.90
C ASN A 471 5.39 4.90 22.24
N ILE A 472 4.24 4.25 22.06
CA ILE A 472 4.09 3.04 21.27
C ILE A 472 3.04 3.33 20.21
N TYR A 473 3.33 3.09 18.93
CA TYR A 473 2.38 3.34 17.86
C TYR A 473 2.51 2.38 16.70
N ILE A 474 1.45 2.29 15.93
CA ILE A 474 1.37 1.54 14.67
C ILE A 474 0.94 2.48 13.55
N ARG A 475 1.56 2.33 12.38
CA ARG A 475 1.19 3.03 11.14
C ARG A 475 1.16 2.07 9.97
N LEU A 476 0.18 2.28 9.10
CA LEU A 476 0.06 1.55 7.85
C LEU A 476 -0.04 2.54 6.69
N TRP A 477 0.58 2.20 5.57
CA TRP A 477 0.54 2.98 4.34
C TRP A 477 0.10 2.11 3.19
N ASP A 478 -0.57 2.72 2.21
CA ASP A 478 -0.89 2.12 0.93
C ASP A 478 0.33 2.05 -0.01
N ALA A 479 0.12 1.61 -1.26
CA ALA A 479 1.16 1.49 -2.27
C ALA A 479 1.73 2.84 -2.74
N ASP A 480 0.99 3.93 -2.53
CA ASP A 480 1.38 5.30 -2.89
C ASP A 480 2.01 6.07 -1.69
N ASP A 481 2.35 5.36 -0.61
CA ASP A 481 2.88 5.91 0.65
C ASP A 481 1.91 6.86 1.40
N ASN A 482 0.60 6.83 1.11
CA ASN A 482 -0.38 7.53 1.91
C ASN A 482 -0.63 6.77 3.22
N GLU A 483 -0.65 7.48 4.35
CA GLU A 483 -1.01 6.87 5.64
C GLU A 483 -2.50 6.53 5.65
N ILE A 484 -2.82 5.24 5.74
CA ILE A 484 -4.19 4.73 5.75
C ILE A 484 -4.64 4.26 7.13
N GLY A 485 -3.72 3.94 8.04
CA GLY A 485 -4.04 3.48 9.38
C GLY A 485 -3.05 3.98 10.42
N PHE A 486 -3.56 4.44 11.57
CA PHE A 486 -2.76 4.95 12.68
C PHE A 486 -3.41 4.65 14.03
N GLY A 487 -2.57 4.37 15.02
CA GLY A 487 -2.94 4.30 16.42
C GLY A 487 -1.73 4.49 17.32
N GLU A 488 -1.89 5.16 18.46
CA GLU A 488 -0.81 5.39 19.42
C GLU A 488 -1.24 5.21 20.88
N PHE A 489 -0.27 4.84 21.69
CA PHE A 489 -0.31 4.84 23.15
C PHE A 489 0.81 5.75 23.66
N VAL A 490 0.49 6.65 24.58
CA VAL A 490 1.43 7.53 25.25
C VAL A 490 1.42 7.23 26.75
N GLY A 491 2.55 6.73 27.27
CA GLY A 491 2.75 6.48 28.68
C GLY A 491 3.45 7.67 29.34
N LYS A 492 2.81 8.24 30.38
CA LYS A 492 3.30 9.43 31.10
C LYS A 492 3.74 9.15 32.52
N GLU A 493 3.11 8.15 33.13
CA GLU A 493 3.32 7.82 34.53
C GLU A 493 4.32 6.68 34.69
N GLU A 494 4.94 6.59 35.88
CA GLU A 494 5.75 5.44 36.24
C GLU A 494 4.90 4.17 36.34
N VAL A 495 5.33 3.12 35.64
CA VAL A 495 4.70 1.79 35.63
C VAL A 495 5.74 0.76 35.96
N THR A 496 5.80 0.33 37.22
CA THR A 496 6.84 -0.57 37.75
C THR A 496 6.59 -2.05 37.47
N THR A 497 5.34 -2.42 37.15
CA THR A 497 4.96 -3.80 36.80
C THR A 497 4.40 -3.84 35.40
N TYR A 498 4.65 -4.93 34.66
CA TYR A 498 4.10 -5.07 33.32
C TYR A 498 2.59 -4.90 33.30
N THR A 499 2.16 -3.89 32.58
CA THR A 499 0.76 -3.51 32.40
C THR A 499 0.38 -3.65 30.93
N ARG A 500 -0.79 -4.21 30.66
CA ARG A 500 -1.29 -4.32 29.30
C ARG A 500 -1.68 -2.96 28.75
N PHE A 501 -1.25 -2.65 27.51
CA PHE A 501 -1.76 -1.53 26.72
C PHE A 501 -2.58 -2.06 25.54
N GLU A 502 -3.48 -1.24 25.05
CA GLU A 502 -4.26 -1.50 23.84
C GLU A 502 -4.34 -0.23 23.00
N ILE A 503 -4.18 -0.37 21.70
CA ILE A 503 -4.20 0.71 20.71
C ILE A 503 -5.19 0.31 19.62
N ASP A 504 -6.29 1.02 19.49
CA ASP A 504 -7.19 0.86 18.35
C ASP A 504 -6.57 1.51 17.11
N VAL A 505 -6.50 0.76 16.01
CA VAL A 505 -6.03 1.28 14.73
C VAL A 505 -7.19 1.97 14.02
N LYS A 506 -7.03 3.27 13.78
CA LYS A 506 -8.02 4.09 13.07
C LYS A 506 -7.60 4.21 11.61
N TYR A 507 -8.51 3.85 10.71
CA TYR A 507 -8.28 3.94 9.27
C TYR A 507 -8.92 5.22 8.74
N SER A 508 -8.16 5.98 7.93
CA SER A 508 -8.64 7.17 7.22
C SER A 508 -9.50 6.77 6.01
N ASP A 509 -9.22 5.61 5.43
CA ASP A 509 -10.01 4.96 4.39
C ASP A 509 -10.13 3.46 4.74
N GLU A 510 -11.34 3.03 5.09
CA GLU A 510 -11.64 1.63 5.44
C GLU A 510 -11.62 0.67 4.23
N THR A 511 -11.44 1.18 3.02
CA THR A 511 -11.34 0.37 1.79
C THR A 511 -9.90 0.22 1.29
N ALA A 512 -9.01 1.13 1.68
CA ALA A 512 -7.60 1.10 1.30
C ALA A 512 -6.88 -0.13 1.88
N LYS A 513 -5.98 -0.71 1.08
CA LYS A 513 -5.18 -1.88 1.46
C LYS A 513 -3.77 -1.47 1.86
N PRO A 514 -3.19 -2.07 2.90
CA PRO A 514 -1.83 -1.77 3.29
C PRO A 514 -0.82 -2.37 2.29
N ALA A 515 0.25 -1.63 2.05
CA ALA A 515 1.44 -2.10 1.34
C ALA A 515 2.68 -2.07 2.24
N LYS A 516 2.60 -1.30 3.35
CA LYS A 516 3.70 -1.14 4.29
C LYS A 516 3.16 -0.89 5.70
N MET A 517 3.86 -1.42 6.71
CA MET A 517 3.49 -1.24 8.12
C MET A 517 4.73 -1.00 8.99
N THR A 518 4.60 -0.16 10.00
CA THR A 518 5.55 -0.04 11.11
C THR A 518 4.83 -0.16 12.44
N ILE A 519 5.52 -0.76 13.42
CA ILE A 519 5.23 -0.63 14.85
C ILE A 519 6.48 -0.01 15.45
N VAL A 520 6.30 0.97 16.31
CA VAL A 520 7.39 1.71 16.96
C VAL A 520 7.14 1.73 18.46
N ALA A 521 8.19 1.47 19.23
CA ALA A 521 8.25 1.72 20.67
C ALA A 521 9.46 2.62 20.96
N THR A 522 9.27 3.68 21.77
CA THR A 522 10.35 4.60 22.14
C THR A 522 10.22 5.05 23.59
N SER A 523 11.36 5.13 24.30
CA SER A 523 11.42 5.57 25.69
C SER A 523 11.20 7.08 25.86
N SER A 524 11.34 7.88 24.79
CA SER A 524 11.10 9.32 24.78
C SER A 524 10.35 9.72 23.51
N ARG A 525 9.12 10.20 23.68
CA ARG A 525 8.21 10.55 22.57
C ARG A 525 8.81 11.58 21.60
N TYR A 526 9.50 12.56 22.14
CA TYR A 526 10.08 13.67 21.37
C TYR A 526 11.57 13.49 21.04
N GLY A 527 12.10 12.28 21.25
CA GLY A 527 13.50 11.94 20.96
C GLY A 527 13.88 11.97 19.49
N GLY A 528 12.88 12.03 18.60
CA GLY A 528 13.06 12.16 17.15
C GLY A 528 12.98 13.59 16.62
N ASP A 529 12.77 14.59 17.48
CA ASP A 529 12.69 16.00 17.08
C ASP A 529 14.09 16.58 16.91
N PHE A 530 14.49 16.79 15.66
CA PHE A 530 15.83 17.29 15.32
C PHE A 530 15.77 18.70 14.74
N SER A 531 16.79 19.51 15.09
CA SER A 531 17.17 20.72 14.37
C SER A 531 18.61 20.54 13.87
N GLY A 532 18.76 20.35 12.57
CA GLY A 532 20.02 19.88 11.99
C GLY A 532 20.42 18.52 12.56
N SER A 533 21.59 18.42 13.17
CA SER A 533 22.06 17.16 13.79
C SER A 533 21.70 17.01 15.27
N LYS A 534 21.10 18.01 15.91
CA LYS A 534 20.85 18.01 17.36
C LYS A 534 19.41 17.68 17.67
N VAL A 535 19.19 16.84 18.67
CA VAL A 535 17.87 16.63 19.27
C VAL A 535 17.46 17.91 19.98
N VAL A 536 16.28 18.44 19.63
CA VAL A 536 15.68 19.63 20.23
C VAL A 536 14.43 19.29 21.04
N GLY A 537 13.90 18.09 20.90
CA GLY A 537 12.81 17.58 21.72
C GLY A 537 13.23 17.45 23.17
N ARG A 538 12.27 17.62 24.09
CA ARG A 538 12.48 17.37 25.51
C ARG A 538 12.53 15.88 25.78
N VAL A 539 13.62 15.39 26.32
CA VAL A 539 13.86 13.98 26.64
C VAL A 539 14.43 13.84 28.03
N GLY A 540 14.03 12.82 28.76
CA GLY A 540 14.52 12.52 30.11
C GLY A 540 15.70 11.54 30.07
N ALA A 541 16.89 11.96 30.51
CA ALA A 541 18.03 11.06 30.62
C ALA A 541 17.74 9.96 31.65
N GLY A 542 17.79 8.70 31.23
CA GLY A 542 17.42 7.55 32.05
C GLY A 542 16.01 7.04 31.82
N SER A 543 15.12 7.81 31.20
CA SER A 543 13.76 7.32 30.86
C SER A 543 13.85 5.98 30.15
N THR A 544 13.16 4.97 30.71
CA THR A 544 13.31 3.60 30.26
C THR A 544 11.95 2.95 30.03
N LEU A 545 11.77 2.41 28.83
CA LEU A 545 10.59 1.66 28.41
C LEU A 545 10.97 0.17 28.24
N TRP A 546 10.19 -0.71 28.81
CA TRP A 546 10.23 -2.15 28.54
C TRP A 546 8.94 -2.52 27.79
N VAL A 547 9.05 -3.34 26.76
CA VAL A 547 7.91 -3.87 26.03
C VAL A 547 8.06 -5.35 25.79
N ASP A 548 6.91 -6.04 25.77
CA ASP A 548 6.84 -7.47 25.58
C ASP A 548 5.49 -7.93 25.03
N GLU A 549 5.46 -9.11 24.38
CA GLU A 549 4.26 -9.82 23.93
C GLU A 549 3.30 -8.91 23.13
N PHE A 550 3.77 -8.30 22.07
CA PHE A 550 2.90 -7.57 21.14
C PHE A 550 1.98 -8.53 20.39
N GLU A 551 0.75 -8.09 20.16
CA GLU A 551 -0.27 -8.86 19.47
C GLU A 551 -1.07 -7.95 18.54
N LEU A 552 -1.32 -8.40 17.30
CA LEU A 552 -2.23 -7.76 16.36
C LEU A 552 -3.56 -8.51 16.34
N THR A 553 -4.65 -7.76 16.49
CA THR A 553 -6.02 -8.29 16.42
C THR A 553 -6.68 -7.84 15.13
N TYR A 554 -7.43 -8.73 14.48
CA TYR A 554 -8.05 -8.55 13.16
C TYR A 554 -9.57 -8.63 13.18
N TYR A 555 -10.16 -8.85 14.34
CA TYR A 555 -11.61 -8.84 14.56
C TYR A 555 -11.96 -7.76 15.60
N LYS A 556 -12.96 -6.92 15.27
CA LYS A 556 -13.38 -5.76 16.08
C LYS A 556 -14.65 -6.07 16.87
#